data_712bf86d6800c8734da8210b52f60ce9
#
_entry.id   712bf86d6800c8734da8210b52f60ce9
#
_cell.length_a   1.000
_cell.length_b   1.000
_cell.length_c   1.000
_cell.angle_alpha   90.00
_cell.angle_beta   90.00
_cell.angle_gamma   90.00
#
_symmetry.space_group_name_H-M   'P 1'
#
loop_
_entity.id
_entity.type
_entity.pdbx_description
1 polymer ?
#
loop_
_entity_poly.entity_id
_entity_poly.type
_entity_poly.pdbx_seq_one_letter_code
_entity_poly.pdbx_strand_id
1 'polypeptide(L)'
;MAKLFSRRVIFALWLTFVGLWAERIMRAAWPLLSTLVLGVGVLLLAAPDLWPLVVLMLAGGIWLLSGLYGLWYFFRRFAAPTLGAARARLDQNLPDRPLAALRDIQALGQGDPASAALWRAHLAQMRAAAAKASAVGPQLDLAPRDPFALRYIALLVFVIGGLFGSVQAVRTGLAPSSVPIAAGPPWEAWLQPPAYTRRPVIYLNDVI
;
A
#
# COMPACT_ATOMS: atom_id res chain seq x y z
N MET A 1 -3.41 29.82 19.05
CA MET A 1 -3.80 29.49 17.64
C MET A 1 -5.26 29.11 17.46
N ALA A 2 -5.91 28.44 18.41
CA ALA A 2 -7.30 27.99 18.27
C ALA A 2 -8.38 29.10 18.18
N LYS A 3 -8.08 30.33 18.60
CA LYS A 3 -9.04 31.46 18.56
C LYS A 3 -9.21 32.12 17.18
N LEU A 4 -8.32 31.85 16.22
CA LEU A 4 -8.32 32.48 14.89
C LEU A 4 -9.09 31.70 13.82
N PHE A 5 -9.32 30.40 14.00
CA PHE A 5 -9.94 29.56 12.99
C PHE A 5 -11.22 28.91 13.51
N SER A 6 -12.23 28.84 12.67
CA SER A 6 -13.48 28.13 12.96
C SER A 6 -13.20 26.61 13.10
N ARG A 7 -14.08 25.89 13.83
CA ARG A 7 -13.98 24.43 13.96
C ARG A 7 -13.93 23.72 12.61
N ARG A 8 -14.63 24.24 11.59
CA ARG A 8 -14.60 23.70 10.21
C ARG A 8 -13.22 23.76 9.58
N VAL A 9 -12.52 24.91 9.70
CA VAL A 9 -11.16 25.08 9.15
C VAL A 9 -10.17 24.15 9.84
N ILE A 10 -10.29 23.99 11.16
CA ILE A 10 -9.43 23.09 11.92
C ILE A 10 -9.66 21.63 11.47
N PHE A 11 -10.91 21.22 11.28
CA PHE A 11 -11.27 19.90 10.81
C PHE A 11 -10.77 19.65 9.37
N ALA A 12 -10.98 20.61 8.45
CA ALA A 12 -10.47 20.54 7.09
C ALA A 12 -8.94 20.42 7.06
N LEU A 13 -8.25 21.19 7.91
CA LEU A 13 -6.80 21.12 8.05
C LEU A 13 -6.33 19.75 8.55
N TRP A 14 -6.99 19.21 9.57
CA TRP A 14 -6.66 17.91 10.13
C TRP A 14 -6.86 16.79 9.09
N LEU A 15 -7.99 16.83 8.38
CA LEU A 15 -8.28 15.83 7.34
C LEU A 15 -7.29 15.93 6.17
N THR A 16 -6.91 17.14 5.75
CA THR A 16 -5.85 17.36 4.75
C THR A 16 -4.50 16.83 5.25
N PHE A 17 -4.19 17.01 6.54
CA PHE A 17 -2.97 16.49 7.14
C PHE A 17 -2.92 14.96 7.14
N VAL A 18 -4.02 14.30 7.53
CA VAL A 18 -4.15 12.83 7.45
C VAL A 18 -4.05 12.35 6.00
N GLY A 19 -4.67 13.07 5.06
CA GLY A 19 -4.54 12.80 3.62
C GLY A 19 -3.09 12.86 3.13
N LEU A 20 -2.31 13.85 3.60
CA LEU A 20 -0.88 13.95 3.29
C LEU A 20 -0.05 12.79 3.88
N TRP A 21 -0.40 12.32 5.08
CA TRP A 21 0.22 11.14 5.66
C TRP A 21 -0.03 9.90 4.80
N ALA A 22 -1.30 9.64 4.47
CA ALA A 22 -1.68 8.53 3.61
C ALA A 22 -0.95 8.59 2.26
N GLU A 23 -0.91 9.77 1.63
CA GLU A 23 -0.21 10.00 0.37
C GLU A 23 1.28 9.68 0.46
N ARG A 24 1.97 10.18 1.50
CA ARG A 24 3.42 9.97 1.64
C ARG A 24 3.78 8.54 2.01
N ILE A 25 2.99 7.91 2.87
CA ILE A 25 3.14 6.49 3.19
C ILE A 25 2.96 5.65 1.93
N MET A 26 1.86 5.83 1.19
CA MET A 26 1.60 5.06 -0.03
C MET A 26 2.67 5.28 -1.09
N ARG A 27 3.14 6.52 -1.28
CA ARG A 27 4.22 6.84 -2.22
C ARG A 27 5.57 6.24 -1.83
N ALA A 28 5.83 6.06 -0.55
CA ALA A 28 7.07 5.43 -0.08
C ALA A 28 6.95 3.91 0.04
N ALA A 29 5.78 3.40 0.43
CA ALA A 29 5.56 1.99 0.71
C ALA A 29 5.15 1.15 -0.50
N TRP A 30 4.80 1.76 -1.65
CA TRP A 30 4.24 1.02 -2.78
C TRP A 30 5.10 -0.17 -3.26
N PRO A 31 6.47 -0.10 -3.31
CA PRO A 31 7.25 -1.26 -3.74
C PRO A 31 7.17 -2.40 -2.72
N LEU A 32 7.25 -2.06 -1.43
CA LEU A 32 7.13 -3.02 -0.35
C LEU A 32 5.74 -3.69 -0.36
N LEU A 33 4.68 -2.90 -0.47
CA LEU A 33 3.31 -3.42 -0.54
C LEU A 33 3.09 -4.31 -1.76
N SER A 34 3.61 -3.91 -2.93
CA SER A 34 3.53 -4.72 -4.15
C SER A 34 4.26 -6.05 -4.00
N THR A 35 5.44 -6.04 -3.38
CA THR A 35 6.21 -7.27 -3.09
C THR A 35 5.45 -8.19 -2.13
N LEU A 36 4.87 -7.64 -1.07
CA LEU A 36 4.07 -8.42 -0.11
C LEU A 36 2.81 -9.00 -0.75
N VAL A 37 2.06 -8.19 -1.47
CA VAL A 37 0.83 -8.61 -2.17
C VAL A 37 1.13 -9.69 -3.20
N LEU A 38 2.22 -9.55 -3.96
CA LEU A 38 2.67 -10.56 -4.92
C LEU A 38 3.02 -11.87 -4.21
N GLY A 39 3.79 -11.80 -3.12
CA GLY A 39 4.18 -12.98 -2.35
C GLY A 39 2.97 -13.75 -1.80
N VAL A 40 2.00 -13.03 -1.20
CA VAL A 40 0.76 -13.65 -0.73
C VAL A 40 -0.04 -14.26 -1.88
N GLY A 41 -0.12 -13.58 -3.02
CA GLY A 41 -0.80 -14.11 -4.21
C GLY A 41 -0.17 -15.42 -4.72
N VAL A 42 1.16 -15.50 -4.78
CA VAL A 42 1.90 -16.69 -5.17
C VAL A 42 1.67 -17.84 -4.16
N LEU A 43 1.68 -17.54 -2.86
CA LEU A 43 1.38 -18.54 -1.82
C LEU A 43 -0.07 -19.05 -1.91
N LEU A 44 -1.04 -18.17 -2.18
CA LEU A 44 -2.44 -18.57 -2.34
C LEU A 44 -2.64 -19.55 -3.51
N LEU A 45 -1.88 -19.38 -4.58
CA LEU A 45 -1.92 -20.27 -5.75
C LEU A 45 -1.25 -21.62 -5.52
N ALA A 46 -0.68 -21.88 -4.34
CA ALA A 46 0.13 -23.07 -4.04
C ALA A 46 1.27 -23.32 -5.06
N ALA A 47 1.68 -22.26 -5.78
CA ALA A 47 2.74 -22.36 -6.78
C ALA A 47 4.06 -22.94 -6.23
N PRO A 48 4.45 -22.68 -4.94
CA PRO A 48 5.64 -23.28 -4.36
C PRO A 48 5.64 -24.82 -4.35
N ASP A 49 4.48 -25.45 -4.21
CA ASP A 49 4.36 -26.91 -4.13
C ASP A 49 4.67 -27.61 -5.48
N LEU A 50 4.60 -26.84 -6.57
CA LEU A 50 4.87 -27.32 -7.93
C LEU A 50 6.33 -27.14 -8.38
N TRP A 51 7.14 -26.44 -7.58
CA TRP A 51 8.47 -26.02 -8.01
C TRP A 51 9.58 -26.86 -7.38
N PRO A 52 10.66 -27.17 -8.15
CA PRO A 52 11.86 -27.76 -7.59
C PRO A 52 12.47 -26.88 -6.49
N LEU A 53 13.08 -27.49 -5.48
CA LEU A 53 13.67 -26.81 -4.33
C LEU A 53 14.61 -25.66 -4.71
N VAL A 54 15.41 -25.84 -5.76
CA VAL A 54 16.35 -24.81 -6.25
C VAL A 54 15.60 -23.57 -6.74
N VAL A 55 14.51 -23.77 -7.50
CA VAL A 55 13.69 -22.67 -8.01
C VAL A 55 13.00 -21.95 -6.85
N LEU A 56 12.53 -22.69 -5.85
CA LEU A 56 11.91 -22.14 -4.65
C LEU A 56 12.90 -21.29 -3.85
N MET A 57 14.14 -21.76 -3.66
CA MET A 57 15.18 -21.00 -2.98
C MET A 57 15.54 -19.71 -3.73
N LEU A 58 15.67 -19.78 -5.06
CA LEU A 58 15.93 -18.59 -5.89
C LEU A 58 14.78 -17.60 -5.84
N ALA A 59 13.54 -18.07 -6.00
CA ALA A 59 12.34 -17.22 -5.94
C ALA A 59 12.19 -16.57 -4.55
N GLY A 60 12.40 -17.32 -3.48
CA GLY A 60 12.39 -16.84 -2.10
C GLY A 60 13.50 -15.81 -1.85
N GLY A 61 14.70 -16.05 -2.37
CA GLY A 61 15.82 -15.11 -2.30
C GLY A 61 15.52 -13.79 -3.03
N ILE A 62 14.99 -13.85 -4.24
CA ILE A 62 14.59 -12.67 -5.03
C ILE A 62 13.47 -11.92 -4.31
N TRP A 63 12.48 -12.62 -3.78
CA TRP A 63 11.38 -12.01 -3.04
C TRP A 63 11.88 -11.29 -1.77
N LEU A 64 12.77 -11.93 -1.01
CA LEU A 64 13.39 -11.35 0.18
C LEU A 64 14.21 -10.11 -0.16
N LEU A 65 15.04 -10.17 -1.21
CA LEU A 65 15.83 -9.02 -1.68
C LEU A 65 14.92 -7.87 -2.15
N SER A 66 13.83 -8.18 -2.84
CA SER A 66 12.83 -7.19 -3.26
C SER A 66 12.14 -6.55 -2.06
N GLY A 67 11.83 -7.32 -1.02
CA GLY A 67 11.27 -6.82 0.23
C GLY A 67 12.25 -5.90 0.99
N LEU A 68 13.52 -6.31 1.09
CA LEU A 68 14.58 -5.50 1.70
C LEU A 68 14.80 -4.19 0.91
N TYR A 69 14.83 -4.26 -0.42
CA TYR A 69 14.87 -3.09 -1.26
C TYR A 69 13.67 -2.15 -1.04
N GLY A 70 12.46 -2.72 -0.98
CA GLY A 70 11.24 -1.95 -0.70
C GLY A 70 11.28 -1.27 0.67
N LEU A 71 11.81 -1.95 1.69
CA LEU A 71 11.99 -1.40 3.03
C LEU A 71 13.05 -0.29 3.05
N TRP A 72 14.18 -0.51 2.40
CA TRP A 72 15.20 0.53 2.24
C TRP A 72 14.68 1.74 1.49
N TYR A 73 13.95 1.52 0.38
CA TYR A 73 13.31 2.58 -0.41
C TYR A 73 12.33 3.39 0.45
N PHE A 74 11.51 2.71 1.28
CA PHE A 74 10.59 3.34 2.20
C PHE A 74 11.32 4.32 3.13
N PHE A 75 12.31 3.86 3.87
CA PHE A 75 13.06 4.72 4.80
C PHE A 75 13.80 5.87 4.11
N ARG A 76 14.29 5.64 2.90
CA ARG A 76 15.00 6.66 2.14
C ARG A 76 14.08 7.73 1.56
N ARG A 77 12.86 7.38 1.22
CA ARG A 77 11.90 8.26 0.52
C ARG A 77 10.80 8.81 1.41
N PHE A 78 10.60 8.21 2.56
CA PHE A 78 9.58 8.68 3.48
C PHE A 78 10.03 9.96 4.16
N ALA A 79 9.24 11.02 3.97
CA ALA A 79 9.40 12.28 4.67
C ALA A 79 8.07 12.62 5.36
N ALA A 80 8.08 12.69 6.69
CA ALA A 80 6.88 12.99 7.47
C ALA A 80 6.30 14.34 7.05
N PRO A 81 4.99 14.44 6.79
CA PRO A 81 4.35 15.71 6.48
C PRO A 81 4.34 16.62 7.70
N THR A 82 4.48 17.92 7.48
CA THR A 82 4.35 18.92 8.52
C THR A 82 2.95 19.57 8.48
N LEU A 83 2.49 20.08 9.61
CA LEU A 83 1.26 20.89 9.65
C LEU A 83 1.36 22.14 8.74
N GLY A 84 2.59 22.66 8.55
CA GLY A 84 2.85 23.73 7.60
C GLY A 84 2.52 23.35 6.16
N ALA A 85 2.92 22.14 5.74
CA ALA A 85 2.61 21.60 4.41
C ALA A 85 1.10 21.39 4.21
N ALA A 86 0.40 20.90 5.24
CA ALA A 86 -1.05 20.75 5.19
C ALA A 86 -1.78 22.10 5.06
N ARG A 87 -1.32 23.13 5.78
CA ARG A 87 -1.85 24.48 5.66
C ARG A 87 -1.60 25.07 4.29
N ALA A 88 -0.38 24.95 3.78
CA ALA A 88 -0.03 25.45 2.46
C ALA A 88 -0.89 24.80 1.37
N ARG A 89 -1.10 23.47 1.46
CA ARG A 89 -1.95 22.74 0.50
C ARG A 89 -3.42 23.16 0.60
N LEU A 90 -3.95 23.35 1.81
CA LEU A 90 -5.31 23.81 2.02
C LEU A 90 -5.48 25.23 1.48
N ASP A 91 -4.49 26.10 1.72
CA ASP A 91 -4.51 27.49 1.30
C ASP A 91 -4.38 27.66 -0.22
N GLN A 92 -3.57 26.81 -0.87
CA GLN A 92 -3.45 26.78 -2.34
C GLN A 92 -4.77 26.42 -3.04
N ASN A 93 -5.65 25.71 -2.36
CA ASN A 93 -6.97 25.32 -2.89
C ASN A 93 -8.06 26.37 -2.66
N LEU A 94 -7.70 27.47 -1.99
CA LEU A 94 -8.60 28.60 -1.72
C LEU A 94 -8.20 29.82 -2.56
N PRO A 95 -9.16 30.60 -3.05
CA PRO A 95 -8.86 31.86 -3.71
C PRO A 95 -8.14 32.80 -2.74
N ASP A 96 -7.18 33.58 -3.26
CA ASP A 96 -6.44 34.62 -2.54
C ASP A 96 -5.61 34.15 -1.33
N ARG A 97 -5.44 32.83 -1.14
CA ARG A 97 -4.65 32.22 -0.06
C ARG A 97 -4.94 32.83 1.32
N PRO A 98 -6.19 32.72 1.79
CA PRO A 98 -6.64 33.44 2.99
C PRO A 98 -5.95 33.01 4.28
N LEU A 99 -5.44 31.76 4.37
CA LEU A 99 -4.75 31.28 5.57
C LEU A 99 -3.34 31.90 5.72
N ALA A 100 -2.69 32.24 4.62
CA ALA A 100 -1.44 33.00 4.61
C ALA A 100 -1.74 34.45 4.98
N ALA A 101 -2.68 35.10 4.29
CA ALA A 101 -3.05 36.49 4.52
C ALA A 101 -3.46 36.77 5.97
N LEU A 102 -4.13 35.82 6.66
CA LEU A 102 -4.49 35.96 8.07
C LEU A 102 -3.28 35.94 9.04
N ARG A 103 -2.10 35.60 8.56
CA ARG A 103 -0.85 35.61 9.33
C ARG A 103 0.00 36.84 9.05
N ASP A 104 -0.33 37.57 7.99
CA ASP A 104 0.41 38.75 7.62
C ASP A 104 0.17 39.86 8.65
N ILE A 105 1.19 40.69 8.82
CA ILE A 105 1.17 41.84 9.73
C ILE A 105 1.16 43.10 8.86
N GLN A 106 0.32 44.03 9.20
CA GLN A 106 0.32 45.31 8.52
C GLN A 106 1.69 46.01 8.68
N ALA A 107 2.43 46.13 7.57
CA ALA A 107 3.79 46.69 7.59
C ALA A 107 3.78 48.24 7.54
N LEU A 108 2.80 48.83 6.87
CA LEU A 108 2.69 50.26 6.65
C LEU A 108 1.34 50.79 7.15
N GLY A 109 1.32 52.03 7.58
CA GLY A 109 0.07 52.72 7.96
C GLY A 109 -0.54 52.29 9.29
N GLN A 110 0.21 51.70 10.21
CA GLN A 110 -0.31 51.25 11.52
C GLN A 110 -0.87 52.40 12.38
N GLY A 111 -0.36 53.60 12.19
CA GLY A 111 -0.81 54.80 12.90
C GLY A 111 -1.95 55.58 12.20
N ASP A 112 -2.35 55.18 10.98
CA ASP A 112 -3.39 55.84 10.24
C ASP A 112 -4.75 55.14 10.40
N PRO A 113 -5.80 55.82 10.90
CA PRO A 113 -7.12 55.24 11.12
C PRO A 113 -7.77 54.66 9.87
N ALA A 114 -7.56 55.31 8.69
CA ALA A 114 -8.13 54.86 7.43
C ALA A 114 -7.47 53.55 6.96
N SER A 115 -6.13 53.48 7.01
CA SER A 115 -5.36 52.28 6.71
C SER A 115 -5.70 51.14 7.66
N ALA A 116 -5.89 51.42 8.95
CA ALA A 116 -6.28 50.38 9.92
C ALA A 116 -7.72 49.88 9.69
N ALA A 117 -8.63 50.74 9.21
CA ALA A 117 -9.99 50.33 8.84
C ALA A 117 -9.98 49.39 7.61
N LEU A 118 -9.20 49.75 6.58
CA LEU A 118 -9.05 48.97 5.37
C LEU A 118 -8.43 47.57 5.69
N TRP A 119 -7.39 47.54 6.53
CA TRP A 119 -6.77 46.30 6.98
C TRP A 119 -7.76 45.38 7.73
N ARG A 120 -8.59 45.95 8.61
CA ARG A 120 -9.63 45.19 9.31
C ARG A 120 -10.67 44.61 8.35
N ALA A 121 -11.08 45.37 7.33
CA ALA A 121 -11.99 44.91 6.30
C ALA A 121 -11.37 43.76 5.48
N HIS A 122 -10.10 43.90 5.07
CA HIS A 122 -9.36 42.83 4.38
C HIS A 122 -9.28 41.57 5.23
N LEU A 123 -8.90 41.64 6.50
CA LEU A 123 -8.88 40.49 7.40
C LEU A 123 -10.26 39.84 7.59
N ALA A 124 -11.33 40.62 7.62
CA ALA A 124 -12.68 40.10 7.70
C ALA A 124 -13.07 39.32 6.44
N GLN A 125 -12.71 39.85 5.26
CA GLN A 125 -12.88 39.14 3.98
C GLN A 125 -12.07 37.84 3.94
N MET A 126 -10.80 37.84 4.36
CA MET A 126 -9.97 36.64 4.41
C MET A 126 -10.51 35.60 5.40
N ARG A 127 -11.06 36.01 6.55
CA ARG A 127 -11.75 35.10 7.47
C ARG A 127 -12.97 34.43 6.84
N ALA A 128 -13.79 35.22 6.11
CA ALA A 128 -14.94 34.70 5.40
C ALA A 128 -14.55 33.70 4.29
N ALA A 129 -13.48 34.00 3.55
CA ALA A 129 -12.92 33.09 2.55
C ALA A 129 -12.35 31.79 3.20
N ALA A 130 -11.59 31.92 4.29
CA ALA A 130 -11.08 30.79 5.04
C ALA A 130 -12.19 29.89 5.61
N ALA A 131 -13.33 30.45 6.00
CA ALA A 131 -14.46 29.68 6.51
C ALA A 131 -15.08 28.72 5.48
N LYS A 132 -14.83 28.95 4.18
CA LYS A 132 -15.25 28.07 3.07
C LYS A 132 -14.27 26.92 2.82
N ALA A 133 -13.20 26.79 3.59
CA ALA A 133 -12.20 25.77 3.42
C ALA A 133 -12.80 24.36 3.48
N SER A 134 -12.53 23.57 2.48
CA SER A 134 -12.82 22.13 2.42
C SER A 134 -11.53 21.33 2.43
N ALA A 135 -11.55 20.12 2.99
CA ALA A 135 -10.40 19.26 3.03
C ALA A 135 -9.93 18.89 1.61
N VAL A 136 -8.61 18.89 1.40
CA VAL A 136 -8.01 18.47 0.14
C VAL A 136 -7.66 16.98 0.24
N GLY A 137 -8.20 16.18 -0.68
CA GLY A 137 -7.95 14.75 -0.74
C GLY A 137 -6.48 14.39 -1.06
N PRO A 138 -6.05 13.16 -0.74
CA PRO A 138 -4.72 12.67 -1.09
C PRO A 138 -4.58 12.50 -2.61
N GLN A 139 -3.44 12.89 -3.16
CA GLN A 139 -3.07 12.68 -4.56
C GLN A 139 -2.00 11.61 -4.62
N LEU A 140 -2.38 10.38 -4.91
CA LEU A 140 -1.45 9.25 -4.82
C LEU A 140 -0.39 9.26 -5.92
N ASP A 141 -0.74 9.65 -7.15
CA ASP A 141 0.12 9.76 -8.33
C ASP A 141 1.32 8.78 -8.32
N LEU A 142 0.99 7.49 -8.41
CA LEU A 142 1.97 6.40 -8.39
C LEU A 142 2.47 6.04 -9.80
N ALA A 143 1.74 6.44 -10.85
CA ALA A 143 2.07 6.07 -12.23
C ALA A 143 3.51 6.44 -12.65
N PRO A 144 4.04 7.65 -12.35
CA PRO A 144 5.41 7.99 -12.71
C PRO A 144 6.49 7.20 -11.94
N ARG A 145 6.10 6.56 -10.82
CA ARG A 145 7.01 5.80 -9.95
C ARG A 145 7.04 4.31 -10.24
N ASP A 146 6.04 3.83 -10.97
CA ASP A 146 5.87 2.43 -11.34
C ASP A 146 5.69 2.31 -12.87
N PRO A 147 6.78 2.51 -13.65
CA PRO A 147 6.73 2.50 -15.12
C PRO A 147 6.37 1.10 -15.67
N PHE A 148 6.63 0.04 -14.92
CA PHE A 148 6.34 -1.34 -15.33
C PHE A 148 4.99 -1.84 -14.80
N ALA A 149 4.22 -0.99 -14.13
CA ALA A 149 2.91 -1.33 -13.58
C ALA A 149 2.92 -2.55 -12.64
N LEU A 150 4.02 -2.76 -11.91
CA LEU A 150 4.25 -3.92 -11.02
C LEU A 150 3.17 -4.07 -9.95
N ARG A 151 2.61 -2.96 -9.48
CA ARG A 151 1.48 -2.96 -8.53
C ARG A 151 0.24 -3.66 -9.10
N TYR A 152 -0.02 -3.51 -10.40
CA TYR A 152 -1.17 -4.15 -11.03
C TYR A 152 -0.92 -5.63 -11.27
N ILE A 153 0.32 -6.02 -11.61
CA ILE A 153 0.72 -7.42 -11.71
C ILE A 153 0.57 -8.10 -10.34
N ALA A 154 1.08 -7.47 -9.28
CA ALA A 154 0.96 -7.99 -7.92
C ALA A 154 -0.52 -8.13 -7.50
N LEU A 155 -1.34 -7.12 -7.80
CA LEU A 155 -2.78 -7.16 -7.52
C LEU A 155 -3.48 -8.25 -8.32
N LEU A 156 -3.16 -8.40 -9.61
CA LEU A 156 -3.73 -9.44 -10.47
C LEU A 156 -3.44 -10.84 -9.93
N VAL A 157 -2.17 -11.12 -9.60
CA VAL A 157 -1.77 -12.41 -9.03
C VAL A 157 -2.46 -12.66 -7.70
N PHE A 158 -2.59 -11.63 -6.86
CA PHE A 158 -3.31 -11.74 -5.60
C PHE A 158 -4.80 -12.03 -5.79
N VAL A 159 -5.47 -11.35 -6.73
CA VAL A 159 -6.90 -11.58 -7.02
C VAL A 159 -7.11 -12.99 -7.59
N ILE A 160 -6.26 -13.44 -8.52
CA ILE A 160 -6.34 -14.79 -9.06
C ILE A 160 -6.10 -15.81 -7.94
N GLY A 161 -5.08 -15.58 -7.08
CA GLY A 161 -4.81 -16.41 -5.91
C GLY A 161 -5.99 -16.45 -4.93
N GLY A 162 -6.67 -15.32 -4.72
CA GLY A 162 -7.86 -15.26 -3.86
C GLY A 162 -9.09 -15.96 -4.44
N LEU A 163 -9.24 -15.99 -5.76
CA LEU A 163 -10.36 -16.64 -6.44
C LEU A 163 -10.16 -18.17 -6.61
N PHE A 164 -8.94 -18.60 -6.92
CA PHE A 164 -8.65 -19.99 -7.29
C PHE A 164 -7.77 -20.71 -6.24
N GLY A 165 -7.14 -19.97 -5.34
CA GLY A 165 -6.28 -20.51 -4.31
C GLY A 165 -7.02 -20.88 -3.02
N SER A 166 -6.27 -21.38 -2.03
CA SER A 166 -6.80 -21.71 -0.70
C SER A 166 -5.97 -21.08 0.41
N VAL A 167 -6.63 -20.70 1.50
CA VAL A 167 -5.94 -20.21 2.72
C VAL A 167 -5.07 -21.30 3.33
N GLN A 168 -5.42 -22.58 3.11
CA GLN A 168 -4.60 -23.71 3.56
C GLN A 168 -3.26 -23.74 2.86
N ALA A 169 -3.18 -23.41 1.57
CA ALA A 169 -1.94 -23.29 0.83
C ALA A 169 -0.98 -22.26 1.42
N VAL A 170 -1.51 -21.13 1.92
CA VAL A 170 -0.68 -20.14 2.63
C VAL A 170 -0.07 -20.71 3.91
N ARG A 171 -0.87 -21.46 4.68
CA ARG A 171 -0.39 -22.08 5.94
C ARG A 171 0.66 -23.13 5.67
N THR A 172 0.50 -23.98 4.67
CA THR A 172 1.48 -25.01 4.30
C THR A 172 2.74 -24.40 3.70
N GLY A 173 2.63 -23.38 2.86
CA GLY A 173 3.78 -22.68 2.27
C GLY A 173 4.62 -21.87 3.26
N LEU A 174 4.05 -21.47 4.41
CA LEU A 174 4.76 -20.79 5.49
C LEU A 174 5.26 -21.74 6.60
N ALA A 175 4.71 -22.94 6.69
CA ALA A 175 5.21 -23.93 7.63
C ALA A 175 6.54 -24.51 7.11
N PRO A 176 7.58 -24.62 7.95
CA PRO A 176 8.75 -25.40 7.58
C PRO A 176 8.24 -26.82 7.31
N SER A 177 8.27 -27.20 6.04
CA SER A 177 7.75 -28.49 5.60
C SER A 177 8.63 -29.60 6.20
N SER A 178 8.21 -30.10 7.34
CA SER A 178 8.53 -31.42 7.82
C SER A 178 7.67 -32.50 7.11
N VAL A 179 7.15 -32.15 5.94
CA VAL A 179 6.44 -33.15 5.13
C VAL A 179 7.54 -34.02 4.53
N PRO A 180 7.64 -35.31 4.93
CA PRO A 180 8.49 -36.24 4.24
C PRO A 180 8.06 -36.21 2.77
N ILE A 181 9.01 -36.01 1.86
CA ILE A 181 8.83 -36.27 0.43
C ILE A 181 8.73 -37.79 0.28
N ALA A 182 7.66 -38.34 0.79
CA ALA A 182 7.37 -39.76 0.74
C ALA A 182 5.87 -39.95 0.60
N ALA A 183 5.26 -39.14 -0.24
CA ALA A 183 4.02 -39.57 -0.81
C ALA A 183 4.40 -40.06 -2.21
N GLY A 184 4.51 -41.35 -2.37
CA GLY A 184 4.35 -41.97 -3.67
C GLY A 184 3.10 -41.43 -4.35
N PRO A 185 2.93 -41.59 -5.64
CA PRO A 185 1.78 -41.02 -6.36
C PRO A 185 0.49 -41.35 -5.62
N PRO A 186 -0.48 -40.40 -5.52
CA PRO A 186 -1.72 -40.60 -4.76
C PRO A 186 -2.68 -41.62 -5.43
N TRP A 187 -2.16 -42.48 -6.25
CA TRP A 187 -2.87 -43.54 -6.91
C TRP A 187 -2.22 -44.88 -6.62
N GLU A 188 -3.02 -45.88 -6.26
CA GLU A 188 -2.63 -47.26 -6.18
C GLU A 188 -3.10 -47.95 -7.46
N ALA A 189 -2.16 -48.54 -8.17
CA ALA A 189 -2.47 -49.32 -9.35
C ALA A 189 -2.11 -50.80 -9.09
N TRP A 190 -3.01 -51.68 -9.40
CA TRP A 190 -2.78 -53.11 -9.31
C TRP A 190 -3.17 -53.83 -10.62
N LEU A 191 -2.46 -54.87 -10.95
CA LEU A 191 -2.77 -55.78 -12.04
C LEU A 191 -3.32 -57.04 -11.43
N GLN A 192 -4.56 -57.36 -11.71
CA GLN A 192 -5.16 -58.64 -11.31
C GLN A 192 -5.09 -59.61 -12.47
N PRO A 193 -4.17 -60.64 -12.40
CA PRO A 193 -4.12 -61.64 -13.43
C PRO A 193 -5.42 -62.44 -13.49
N PRO A 194 -5.83 -62.92 -14.66
CA PRO A 194 -7.02 -63.77 -14.79
C PRO A 194 -6.91 -65.01 -13.87
N ALA A 195 -8.05 -65.46 -13.34
CA ALA A 195 -8.12 -66.54 -12.33
C ALA A 195 -7.46 -67.85 -12.75
N TYR A 196 -7.40 -68.13 -14.06
CA TYR A 196 -6.73 -69.36 -14.57
C TYR A 196 -5.23 -69.35 -14.44
N THR A 197 -4.60 -68.18 -14.21
CA THR A 197 -3.10 -68.07 -14.08
C THR A 197 -2.62 -68.42 -12.70
N ARG A 198 -3.49 -68.43 -11.67
CA ARG A 198 -3.19 -68.68 -10.26
C ARG A 198 -2.05 -67.79 -9.72
N ARG A 199 -1.81 -66.60 -10.33
CA ARG A 199 -0.81 -65.64 -9.87
C ARG A 199 -1.44 -64.64 -8.90
N PRO A 200 -0.68 -64.20 -7.87
CA PRO A 200 -1.15 -63.17 -6.97
C PRO A 200 -1.29 -61.82 -7.68
N VAL A 201 -2.06 -60.90 -7.07
CA VAL A 201 -2.17 -59.53 -7.51
C VAL A 201 -0.82 -58.84 -7.45
N ILE A 202 -0.43 -58.12 -8.50
CA ILE A 202 0.80 -57.37 -8.59
C ILE A 202 0.46 -55.89 -8.35
N TYR A 203 1.03 -55.31 -7.29
CA TYR A 203 0.94 -53.88 -7.00
C TYR A 203 2.04 -53.15 -7.76
N LEU A 204 1.67 -52.13 -8.55
CA LEU A 204 2.62 -51.37 -9.38
C LEU A 204 3.36 -50.31 -8.57
N ASN A 205 3.01 -50.11 -7.30
CA ASN A 205 3.65 -49.15 -6.42
C ASN A 205 5.07 -49.58 -5.96
N ASP A 206 5.40 -50.85 -6.10
CA ASP A 206 6.69 -51.45 -5.66
C ASP A 206 7.71 -51.56 -6.80
N VAL A 207 7.47 -50.95 -7.95
CA VAL A 207 8.28 -51.10 -9.18
C VAL A 207 9.11 -49.84 -9.50
N ILE A 208 9.53 -49.08 -8.49
CA ILE A 208 10.50 -47.97 -8.68
C ILE A 208 11.70 -48.20 -7.77
#